data_190560dcf22420b26e4adc0224e708b2
#
_entry.id   190560dcf22420b26e4adc0224e708b2
#
_cell.length_a   1.000
_cell.length_b   1.000
_cell.length_c   1.000
_cell.angle_alpha   90.00
_cell.angle_beta   90.00
_cell.angle_gamma   90.00
#
_symmetry.space_group_name_H-M   'P 1'
#
loop_
_entity.id
_entity.type
_entity.pdbx_description
1 polymer ?
#
loop_
_entity_poly.entity_id
_entity_poly.type
_entity_poly.pdbx_seq_one_letter_code
_entity_poly.pdbx_strand_id
1 'polypeptide(L)'
;MLGDLNLNTVCQSAKCPNTWECFSRKVATFLIMGHVCTRNCAFCNITPGQVSSLDADEPNRVSEAVSRLDLRHVVITSVTRDDLADGGAEHYARTIKTIRAEHPKCSIEVLIPDFQGNQAALEMVIDAHPDIINHNVETSPDLYDSIRPQADYRQSLELLERVKKSGSGIPSKSGLMVGLGEDDDMVRKVIDDLAEINCDMVTIGQYMRPSKAHPAVKRYVEPHVFDEYAEYGKSKGIAHMFCAPLVRSSYNAAEEFGFL
;
A
#
# COMPACT_ATOMS: atom_id res chain seq x y z
N MET A 1 -10.70 -18.33 12.04
CA MET A 1 -11.47 -17.77 10.90
C MET A 1 -10.58 -17.46 9.70
N LEU A 2 -9.56 -16.58 9.76
CA LEU A 2 -8.66 -16.37 8.60
C LEU A 2 -7.75 -17.58 8.33
N GLY A 3 -7.30 -18.28 9.37
CA GLY A 3 -6.53 -19.53 9.24
C GLY A 3 -7.29 -20.63 8.52
N ASP A 4 -8.60 -20.72 8.72
CA ASP A 4 -9.44 -21.74 8.05
C ASP A 4 -9.59 -21.47 6.55
N LEU A 5 -9.42 -20.20 6.12
CA LEU A 5 -9.44 -19.80 4.72
C LEU A 5 -8.05 -19.80 4.08
N ASN A 6 -7.01 -20.18 4.81
CA ASN A 6 -5.62 -20.14 4.34
C ASN A 6 -5.24 -18.78 3.70
N LEU A 7 -5.62 -17.68 4.36
CA LEU A 7 -5.34 -16.32 3.92
C LEU A 7 -4.32 -15.64 4.82
N ASN A 8 -3.48 -14.82 4.21
CA ASN A 8 -2.53 -13.98 4.91
C ASN A 8 -3.06 -12.54 5.04
N THR A 9 -2.70 -11.87 6.13
CA THR A 9 -2.96 -10.44 6.30
C THR A 9 -1.68 -9.70 6.64
N VAL A 10 -1.54 -8.50 6.08
CA VAL A 10 -0.43 -7.61 6.46
C VAL A 10 -0.49 -7.28 7.95
N CYS A 11 -1.69 -7.17 8.51
CA CYS A 11 -1.91 -6.89 9.93
C CYS A 11 -1.16 -7.88 10.84
N GLN A 12 -1.16 -9.17 10.49
CA GLN A 12 -0.43 -10.22 11.22
C GLN A 12 1.04 -10.25 10.83
N SER A 13 1.35 -10.25 9.52
CA SER A 13 2.71 -10.38 9.01
C SER A 13 3.62 -9.21 9.42
N ALA A 14 3.09 -7.99 9.40
CA ALA A 14 3.81 -6.77 9.80
C ALA A 14 3.72 -6.46 11.30
N LYS A 15 3.02 -7.27 12.11
CA LYS A 15 2.79 -7.01 13.54
C LYS A 15 2.21 -5.61 13.78
N CYS A 16 1.21 -5.24 12.97
CA CYS A 16 0.64 -3.89 12.98
C CYS A 16 -0.01 -3.57 14.33
N PRO A 17 0.29 -2.42 14.97
CA PRO A 17 -0.31 -2.04 16.25
C PRO A 17 -1.80 -1.72 16.13
N ASN A 18 -2.28 -1.37 14.94
CA ASN A 18 -3.66 -0.90 14.71
C ASN A 18 -4.65 -2.04 14.40
N THR A 19 -4.22 -3.31 14.49
CA THR A 19 -5.03 -4.47 14.08
C THR A 19 -6.42 -4.48 14.72
N TRP A 20 -6.52 -4.26 16.01
CA TRP A 20 -7.80 -4.27 16.74
C TRP A 20 -8.74 -3.16 16.29
N GLU A 21 -8.20 -1.97 16.06
CA GLU A 21 -8.97 -0.81 15.62
C GLU A 21 -9.52 -1.03 14.20
N CYS A 22 -8.66 -1.43 13.25
CA CYS A 22 -9.07 -1.69 11.87
C CYS A 22 -10.17 -2.76 11.79
N PHE A 23 -10.01 -3.90 12.48
CA PHE A 23 -11.02 -4.94 12.49
C PHE A 23 -12.34 -4.51 13.15
N SER A 24 -12.31 -3.70 14.22
CA SER A 24 -13.51 -3.15 14.83
C SER A 24 -14.28 -2.20 13.91
N ARG A 25 -13.58 -1.54 13.00
CA ARG A 25 -14.13 -0.66 11.94
C ARG A 25 -14.49 -1.41 10.65
N LYS A 26 -14.43 -2.75 10.64
CA LYS A 26 -14.72 -3.57 9.46
C LYS A 26 -13.79 -3.27 8.26
N VAL A 27 -12.52 -3.05 8.56
CA VAL A 27 -11.44 -2.84 7.58
C VAL A 27 -10.39 -3.93 7.76
N ALA A 28 -9.95 -4.56 6.68
CA ALA A 28 -8.86 -5.53 6.69
C ALA A 28 -7.94 -5.35 5.49
N THR A 29 -6.66 -5.70 5.68
CA THR A 29 -5.65 -5.69 4.60
C THR A 29 -5.19 -7.11 4.34
N PHE A 30 -5.62 -7.69 3.21
CA PHE A 30 -5.19 -9.01 2.78
C PHE A 30 -3.86 -8.94 2.04
N LEU A 31 -3.01 -9.93 2.30
CA LEU A 31 -1.76 -10.15 1.58
C LEU A 31 -1.94 -11.35 0.65
N ILE A 32 -2.10 -11.08 -0.63
CA ILE A 32 -2.31 -12.11 -1.66
C ILE A 32 -0.99 -12.59 -2.28
N MET A 33 -1.05 -13.68 -3.05
CA MET A 33 0.06 -14.32 -3.77
C MET A 33 1.11 -14.96 -2.85
N GLY A 34 0.71 -15.32 -1.62
CA GLY A 34 1.55 -16.02 -0.66
C GLY A 34 2.18 -15.12 0.40
N HIS A 35 3.28 -15.61 1.01
CA HIS A 35 3.95 -14.97 2.14
C HIS A 35 5.47 -14.83 1.95
N VAL A 36 5.97 -15.17 0.76
CA VAL A 36 7.39 -15.01 0.37
C VAL A 36 7.47 -14.02 -0.77
N CYS A 37 8.39 -13.05 -0.67
CA CYS A 37 8.55 -11.97 -1.63
C CYS A 37 9.80 -12.19 -2.49
N THR A 38 9.75 -11.78 -3.76
CA THR A 38 10.94 -11.78 -4.64
C THR A 38 11.93 -10.66 -4.29
N ARG A 39 11.48 -9.63 -3.54
CA ARG A 39 12.31 -8.50 -3.12
C ARG A 39 12.62 -8.52 -1.63
N ASN A 40 13.69 -7.82 -1.25
CA ASN A 40 14.20 -7.73 0.12
C ASN A 40 14.29 -6.26 0.59
N CYS A 41 13.15 -5.59 0.72
CA CYS A 41 13.11 -4.25 1.28
C CYS A 41 13.53 -4.28 2.77
N ALA A 42 14.50 -3.45 3.16
CA ALA A 42 15.13 -3.53 4.48
C ALA A 42 14.16 -3.29 5.67
N PHE A 43 13.08 -2.54 5.45
CA PHE A 43 12.05 -2.25 6.48
C PHE A 43 11.00 -3.36 6.63
N CYS A 44 10.88 -4.26 5.63
CA CYS A 44 9.73 -5.15 5.48
C CYS A 44 9.94 -6.46 6.26
N ASN A 45 8.91 -6.88 7.00
CA ASN A 45 8.93 -8.12 7.77
C ASN A 45 8.50 -9.36 6.95
N ILE A 46 8.27 -9.22 5.65
CA ILE A 46 7.97 -10.34 4.76
C ILE A 46 9.28 -11.07 4.41
N THR A 47 9.26 -12.38 4.44
CA THR A 47 10.43 -13.21 4.13
C THR A 47 10.76 -13.11 2.64
N PRO A 48 11.99 -12.70 2.26
CA PRO A 48 12.43 -12.79 0.88
C PRO A 48 12.82 -14.22 0.51
N GLY A 49 12.63 -14.61 -0.76
CA GLY A 49 13.06 -15.94 -1.19
C GLY A 49 12.34 -16.51 -2.40
N GLN A 50 12.40 -17.84 -2.52
CA GLN A 50 11.74 -18.55 -3.60
C GLN A 50 10.24 -18.62 -3.35
N VAL A 51 9.46 -18.08 -4.29
CA VAL A 51 8.01 -18.04 -4.24
C VAL A 51 7.38 -19.32 -4.80
N SER A 52 6.18 -19.63 -4.32
CA SER A 52 5.36 -20.74 -4.85
C SER A 52 4.49 -20.30 -6.02
N SER A 53 3.88 -21.27 -6.71
CA SER A 53 2.85 -21.00 -7.73
C SER A 53 1.67 -20.24 -7.14
N LEU A 54 1.00 -19.44 -7.96
CA LEU A 54 -0.22 -18.74 -7.56
C LEU A 54 -1.34 -19.76 -7.28
N ASP A 55 -2.09 -19.48 -6.25
CA ASP A 55 -3.30 -20.23 -5.94
C ASP A 55 -4.49 -19.62 -6.70
N ALA A 56 -5.00 -20.36 -7.65
CA ALA A 56 -6.10 -19.91 -8.51
C ALA A 56 -7.41 -19.66 -7.75
N ASP A 57 -7.57 -20.24 -6.55
CA ASP A 57 -8.78 -20.11 -5.74
C ASP A 57 -8.65 -19.02 -4.66
N GLU A 58 -7.49 -18.38 -4.49
CA GLU A 58 -7.28 -17.31 -3.51
C GLU A 58 -8.28 -16.15 -3.67
N PRO A 59 -8.63 -15.65 -4.88
CA PRO A 59 -9.64 -14.60 -5.03
C PRO A 59 -11.00 -14.95 -4.43
N ASN A 60 -11.47 -16.19 -4.57
CA ASN A 60 -12.73 -16.64 -3.99
C ASN A 60 -12.67 -16.66 -2.46
N ARG A 61 -11.56 -17.14 -1.89
CA ARG A 61 -11.39 -17.16 -0.43
C ARG A 61 -11.26 -15.75 0.16
N VAL A 62 -10.65 -14.81 -0.57
CA VAL A 62 -10.63 -13.39 -0.15
C VAL A 62 -12.05 -12.82 -0.14
N SER A 63 -12.86 -13.08 -1.19
CA SER A 63 -14.26 -12.66 -1.22
C SER A 63 -15.09 -13.30 -0.09
N GLU A 64 -14.88 -14.58 0.20
CA GLU A 64 -15.51 -15.24 1.35
C GLU A 64 -15.10 -14.58 2.68
N ALA A 65 -13.85 -14.17 2.84
CA ALA A 65 -13.39 -13.47 4.04
C ALA A 65 -14.04 -12.09 4.16
N VAL A 66 -14.21 -11.35 3.06
CA VAL A 66 -14.96 -10.08 3.02
C VAL A 66 -16.38 -10.28 3.56
N SER A 67 -17.07 -11.36 3.12
CA SER A 67 -18.39 -11.72 3.61
C SER A 67 -18.41 -12.05 5.09
N ARG A 68 -17.55 -12.99 5.52
CA ARG A 68 -17.52 -13.48 6.91
C ARG A 68 -17.17 -12.40 7.93
N LEU A 69 -16.36 -11.40 7.53
CA LEU A 69 -15.95 -10.28 8.36
C LEU A 69 -16.90 -9.07 8.23
N ASP A 70 -17.90 -9.16 7.33
CA ASP A 70 -18.82 -8.06 7.01
C ASP A 70 -18.06 -6.75 6.72
N LEU A 71 -17.02 -6.84 5.85
CA LEU A 71 -16.17 -5.71 5.57
C LEU A 71 -16.90 -4.68 4.71
N ARG A 72 -16.72 -3.41 5.06
CA ARG A 72 -17.18 -2.26 4.27
C ARG A 72 -16.09 -1.70 3.37
N HIS A 73 -14.85 -1.91 3.77
CA HIS A 73 -13.67 -1.55 3.01
C HIS A 73 -12.63 -2.65 3.11
N VAL A 74 -12.04 -3.03 1.98
CA VAL A 74 -10.99 -4.02 1.92
C VAL A 74 -9.77 -3.45 1.22
N VAL A 75 -8.61 -3.65 1.81
CA VAL A 75 -7.33 -3.36 1.18
C VAL A 75 -6.69 -4.66 0.71
N ILE A 76 -6.36 -4.73 -0.57
CA ILE A 76 -5.67 -5.87 -1.18
C ILE A 76 -4.24 -5.44 -1.48
N THR A 77 -3.29 -6.12 -0.89
CA THR A 77 -1.88 -5.98 -1.23
C THR A 77 -1.25 -7.34 -1.47
N SER A 78 -0.02 -7.37 -1.97
CA SER A 78 0.67 -8.61 -2.26
C SER A 78 2.13 -8.59 -1.81
N VAL A 79 2.74 -9.77 -1.80
CA VAL A 79 4.18 -9.89 -1.97
C VAL A 79 4.55 -9.47 -3.39
N THR A 80 5.78 -8.98 -3.62
CA THR A 80 6.24 -8.72 -5.00
C THR A 80 6.51 -10.04 -5.71
N ARG A 81 6.12 -10.11 -6.98
CA ARG A 81 6.20 -11.29 -7.84
C ARG A 81 6.92 -10.95 -9.14
N ASP A 82 8.19 -10.49 -9.03
CA ASP A 82 9.04 -10.19 -10.20
C ASP A 82 9.36 -11.42 -11.07
N ASP A 83 9.00 -12.62 -10.58
CA ASP A 83 9.05 -13.89 -11.31
C ASP A 83 7.91 -14.06 -12.33
N LEU A 84 6.84 -13.29 -12.20
CA LEU A 84 5.70 -13.31 -13.13
C LEU A 84 5.84 -12.21 -14.20
N ALA A 85 5.48 -12.51 -15.41
CA ALA A 85 5.61 -11.59 -16.54
C ALA A 85 4.77 -10.30 -16.37
N ASP A 86 3.67 -10.37 -15.62
CA ASP A 86 2.77 -9.27 -15.30
C ASP A 86 2.93 -8.78 -13.85
N GLY A 87 3.91 -9.30 -13.10
CA GLY A 87 4.09 -8.98 -11.69
C GLY A 87 2.90 -9.36 -10.79
N GLY A 88 1.97 -10.16 -11.27
CA GLY A 88 0.74 -10.59 -10.59
C GLY A 88 -0.47 -9.68 -10.82
N ALA A 89 -0.43 -8.81 -11.82
CA ALA A 89 -1.53 -7.89 -12.13
C ALA A 89 -2.84 -8.60 -12.47
N GLU A 90 -2.82 -9.72 -13.21
CA GLU A 90 -4.00 -10.51 -13.49
C GLU A 90 -4.63 -11.07 -12.20
N HIS A 91 -3.82 -11.48 -11.24
CA HIS A 91 -4.31 -11.97 -9.96
C HIS A 91 -4.99 -10.87 -9.13
N TYR A 92 -4.45 -9.64 -9.14
CA TYR A 92 -5.14 -8.47 -8.59
C TYR A 92 -6.47 -8.22 -9.29
N ALA A 93 -6.49 -8.17 -10.62
CA ALA A 93 -7.70 -7.92 -11.39
C ALA A 93 -8.80 -8.96 -11.13
N ARG A 94 -8.43 -10.24 -11.03
CA ARG A 94 -9.37 -11.32 -10.67
C ARG A 94 -9.90 -11.13 -9.25
N THR A 95 -9.04 -10.80 -8.28
CA THR A 95 -9.46 -10.59 -6.89
C THR A 95 -10.44 -9.43 -6.79
N ILE A 96 -10.15 -8.29 -7.43
CA ILE A 96 -11.04 -7.13 -7.47
C ILE A 96 -12.40 -7.50 -8.07
N LYS A 97 -12.40 -8.14 -9.25
CA LYS A 97 -13.63 -8.54 -9.95
C LYS A 97 -14.48 -9.52 -9.13
N THR A 98 -13.85 -10.50 -8.47
CA THR A 98 -14.55 -11.47 -7.62
C THR A 98 -15.22 -10.78 -6.42
N ILE A 99 -14.48 -9.90 -5.71
CA ILE A 99 -15.05 -9.16 -4.58
C ILE A 99 -16.18 -8.24 -5.07
N ARG A 100 -15.97 -7.51 -6.16
CA ARG A 100 -16.98 -6.59 -6.69
C ARG A 100 -18.29 -7.28 -7.09
N ALA A 101 -18.20 -8.49 -7.67
CA ALA A 101 -19.37 -9.27 -8.08
C ALA A 101 -20.21 -9.73 -6.88
N GLU A 102 -19.57 -10.14 -5.79
CA GLU A 102 -20.26 -10.68 -4.61
C GLU A 102 -20.59 -9.60 -3.57
N HIS A 103 -19.77 -8.55 -3.50
CA HIS A 103 -19.87 -7.46 -2.51
C HIS A 103 -19.86 -6.08 -3.18
N PRO A 104 -20.87 -5.72 -3.98
CA PRO A 104 -20.87 -4.48 -4.78
C PRO A 104 -20.83 -3.18 -3.95
N LYS A 105 -21.11 -3.26 -2.65
CA LYS A 105 -21.04 -2.12 -1.72
C LYS A 105 -19.74 -2.03 -0.93
N CYS A 106 -18.87 -3.06 -1.01
CA CYS A 106 -17.57 -3.01 -0.38
C CYS A 106 -16.62 -2.18 -1.22
N SER A 107 -16.01 -1.15 -0.64
CA SER A 107 -14.97 -0.41 -1.34
C SER A 107 -13.65 -1.19 -1.34
N ILE A 108 -12.92 -1.12 -2.45
CA ILE A 108 -11.72 -1.91 -2.71
C ILE A 108 -10.55 -0.97 -2.97
N GLU A 109 -9.60 -0.92 -2.04
CA GLU A 109 -8.30 -0.31 -2.26
C GLU A 109 -7.30 -1.39 -2.64
N VAL A 110 -6.43 -1.11 -3.61
CA VAL A 110 -5.30 -1.98 -3.92
C VAL A 110 -3.98 -1.27 -3.65
N LEU A 111 -3.09 -1.91 -2.88
CA LEU A 111 -1.70 -1.48 -2.70
C LEU A 111 -0.83 -2.38 -3.57
N ILE A 112 -0.46 -1.86 -4.74
CA ILE A 112 0.22 -2.61 -5.80
C ILE A 112 1.75 -2.43 -5.76
N PRO A 113 2.53 -3.43 -6.25
CA PRO A 113 3.94 -3.25 -6.54
C PRO A 113 4.12 -2.34 -7.77
N ASP A 114 5.37 -2.01 -8.10
CA ASP A 114 5.68 -1.19 -9.26
C ASP A 114 5.58 -1.92 -10.61
N PHE A 115 5.28 -3.22 -10.60
CA PHE A 115 5.22 -4.11 -11.78
C PHE A 115 6.46 -3.97 -12.70
N GLN A 116 7.62 -3.58 -12.16
CA GLN A 116 8.84 -3.29 -12.93
C GLN A 116 8.61 -2.28 -14.08
N GLY A 117 7.68 -1.33 -13.90
CA GLY A 117 7.30 -0.33 -14.89
C GLY A 117 6.42 -0.86 -16.04
N ASN A 118 5.92 -2.09 -15.96
CA ASN A 118 5.07 -2.70 -16.99
C ASN A 118 3.71 -1.98 -17.05
N GLN A 119 3.51 -1.20 -18.12
CA GLN A 119 2.29 -0.43 -18.32
C GLN A 119 1.06 -1.31 -18.51
N ALA A 120 1.17 -2.41 -19.28
CA ALA A 120 0.04 -3.31 -19.50
C ALA A 120 -0.44 -3.98 -18.20
N ALA A 121 0.48 -4.28 -17.28
CA ALA A 121 0.15 -4.78 -15.96
C ALA A 121 -0.64 -3.75 -15.13
N LEU A 122 -0.22 -2.49 -15.14
CA LEU A 122 -0.96 -1.42 -14.48
C LEU A 122 -2.36 -1.23 -15.09
N GLU A 123 -2.47 -1.24 -16.42
CA GLU A 123 -3.75 -1.13 -17.13
C GLU A 123 -4.72 -2.24 -16.76
N MET A 124 -4.27 -3.50 -16.60
CA MET A 124 -5.10 -4.61 -16.12
C MET A 124 -5.74 -4.32 -14.76
N VAL A 125 -5.00 -3.69 -13.85
CA VAL A 125 -5.51 -3.32 -12.52
C VAL A 125 -6.50 -2.15 -12.63
N ILE A 126 -6.19 -1.14 -13.43
CA ILE A 126 -7.09 0.01 -13.67
C ILE A 126 -8.43 -0.48 -14.28
N ASP A 127 -8.37 -1.36 -15.26
CA ASP A 127 -9.54 -1.93 -15.95
C ASP A 127 -10.39 -2.83 -15.03
N ALA A 128 -9.85 -3.30 -13.92
CA ALA A 128 -10.62 -4.02 -12.92
C ALA A 128 -11.44 -3.09 -12.00
N HIS A 129 -11.25 -1.76 -12.12
CA HIS A 129 -11.99 -0.72 -11.41
C HIS A 129 -11.97 -0.86 -9.88
N PRO A 130 -10.78 -0.86 -9.21
CA PRO A 130 -10.74 -0.64 -7.77
C PRO A 130 -11.19 0.79 -7.45
N ASP A 131 -11.57 1.05 -6.20
CA ASP A 131 -11.98 2.39 -5.76
C ASP A 131 -10.79 3.29 -5.46
N ILE A 132 -9.61 2.71 -5.13
CA ILE A 132 -8.35 3.42 -4.87
C ILE A 132 -7.18 2.58 -5.39
N ILE A 133 -6.22 3.22 -6.08
CA ILE A 133 -4.94 2.61 -6.39
C ILE A 133 -3.85 3.28 -5.55
N ASN A 134 -3.22 2.48 -4.70
CA ASN A 134 -2.12 2.86 -3.83
C ASN A 134 -0.81 2.21 -4.31
N HIS A 135 0.26 3.01 -4.35
CA HIS A 135 1.63 2.53 -4.48
C HIS A 135 2.54 3.39 -3.61
N ASN A 136 3.16 2.78 -2.60
CA ASN A 136 3.99 3.51 -1.66
C ASN A 136 5.37 3.83 -2.23
N VAL A 137 5.84 5.05 -2.04
CA VAL A 137 7.24 5.42 -2.26
C VAL A 137 8.15 5.01 -1.08
N GLU A 138 7.56 4.77 0.09
CA GLU A 138 8.12 4.22 1.33
C GLU A 138 9.15 5.11 2.03
N THR A 139 10.06 5.80 1.31
CA THR A 139 11.11 6.67 1.87
C THR A 139 11.60 7.68 0.82
N SER A 140 12.50 8.58 1.21
CA SER A 140 13.13 9.54 0.30
C SER A 140 14.04 8.85 -0.74
N PRO A 141 14.24 9.45 -1.94
CA PRO A 141 15.09 8.87 -2.98
C PRO A 141 16.52 8.60 -2.51
N ASP A 142 17.08 9.44 -1.64
CA ASP A 142 18.45 9.29 -1.13
C ASP A 142 18.66 8.04 -0.27
N LEU A 143 17.59 7.44 0.22
CA LEU A 143 17.62 6.22 1.02
C LEU A 143 17.25 4.95 0.25
N TYR A 144 16.87 5.06 -1.04
CA TYR A 144 16.38 3.91 -1.81
C TYR A 144 17.38 2.77 -1.86
N ASP A 145 18.65 3.03 -2.16
CA ASP A 145 19.69 2.00 -2.25
C ASP A 145 19.83 1.17 -0.97
N SER A 146 19.60 1.78 0.20
CA SER A 146 19.72 1.12 1.49
C SER A 146 18.42 0.50 2.00
N ILE A 147 17.28 1.07 1.64
CA ILE A 147 15.96 0.71 2.19
C ILE A 147 15.13 -0.10 1.19
N ARG A 148 15.22 0.19 -0.10
CA ARG A 148 14.51 -0.48 -1.20
C ARG A 148 15.44 -0.79 -2.39
N PRO A 149 16.50 -1.56 -2.23
CA PRO A 149 17.58 -1.72 -3.23
C PRO A 149 17.13 -2.29 -4.58
N GLN A 150 15.93 -2.87 -4.67
CA GLN A 150 15.37 -3.49 -5.88
C GLN A 150 14.22 -2.67 -6.46
N ALA A 151 13.97 -1.45 -5.94
CA ALA A 151 12.94 -0.55 -6.43
C ALA A 151 13.58 0.73 -6.96
N ASP A 152 12.84 1.43 -7.81
CA ASP A 152 13.23 2.73 -8.35
C ASP A 152 12.20 3.78 -7.93
N TYR A 153 12.70 4.90 -7.36
CA TYR A 153 11.87 5.98 -6.88
C TYR A 153 11.11 6.66 -8.02
N ARG A 154 11.79 6.91 -9.13
CA ARG A 154 11.19 7.56 -10.29
C ARG A 154 10.12 6.69 -10.93
N GLN A 155 10.39 5.38 -11.06
CA GLN A 155 9.41 4.41 -11.53
C GLN A 155 8.16 4.37 -10.64
N SER A 156 8.32 4.52 -9.32
CA SER A 156 7.20 4.60 -8.38
C SER A 156 6.33 5.84 -8.61
N LEU A 157 6.95 7.00 -8.86
CA LEU A 157 6.22 8.23 -9.22
C LEU A 157 5.54 8.10 -10.59
N GLU A 158 6.24 7.57 -11.59
CA GLU A 158 5.69 7.36 -12.94
C GLU A 158 4.47 6.43 -12.93
N LEU A 159 4.46 5.40 -12.09
CA LEU A 159 3.30 4.53 -11.93
C LEU A 159 2.08 5.32 -11.45
N LEU A 160 2.23 6.11 -10.38
CA LEU A 160 1.15 6.94 -9.84
C LEU A 160 0.68 8.01 -10.86
N GLU A 161 1.61 8.61 -11.58
CA GLU A 161 1.29 9.56 -12.65
C GLU A 161 0.49 8.90 -13.77
N ARG A 162 0.82 7.65 -14.15
CA ARG A 162 0.06 6.88 -15.15
C ARG A 162 -1.36 6.59 -14.68
N VAL A 163 -1.58 6.30 -13.40
CA VAL A 163 -2.95 6.16 -12.83
C VAL A 163 -3.74 7.45 -13.08
N LYS A 164 -3.16 8.62 -12.81
CA LYS A 164 -3.83 9.91 -13.06
C LYS A 164 -4.08 10.16 -14.54
N LYS A 165 -3.12 9.87 -15.40
CA LYS A 165 -3.22 10.07 -16.86
C LYS A 165 -4.14 9.07 -17.56
N SER A 166 -4.51 7.96 -16.92
CA SER A 166 -5.40 6.94 -17.52
C SER A 166 -6.80 7.46 -17.82
N GLY A 167 -7.23 8.54 -17.16
CA GLY A 167 -8.59 9.08 -17.29
C GLY A 167 -9.66 8.21 -16.62
N SER A 168 -9.28 7.18 -15.86
CA SER A 168 -10.21 6.28 -15.16
C SER A 168 -11.02 6.96 -14.05
N GLY A 169 -10.53 8.10 -13.53
CA GLY A 169 -11.10 8.78 -12.37
C GLY A 169 -10.78 8.09 -11.03
N ILE A 170 -10.00 7.01 -11.04
CA ILE A 170 -9.59 6.31 -9.81
C ILE A 170 -8.58 7.17 -9.06
N PRO A 171 -8.82 7.49 -7.77
CA PRO A 171 -7.88 8.21 -6.95
C PRO A 171 -6.56 7.45 -6.77
N SER A 172 -5.44 8.18 -6.84
CA SER A 172 -4.10 7.68 -6.56
C SER A 172 -3.71 7.95 -5.12
N LYS A 173 -3.01 7.00 -4.52
CA LYS A 173 -2.52 7.11 -3.14
C LYS A 173 -1.07 6.68 -3.04
N SER A 174 -0.33 7.33 -2.16
CA SER A 174 1.03 6.93 -1.81
C SER A 174 1.28 7.03 -0.30
N GLY A 175 2.35 6.42 0.15
CA GLY A 175 2.76 6.50 1.54
C GLY A 175 4.27 6.44 1.69
N LEU A 176 4.75 7.07 2.76
CA LEU A 176 6.13 6.97 3.20
C LEU A 176 6.23 6.85 4.71
N MET A 177 7.35 6.31 5.16
CA MET A 177 7.71 6.22 6.57
C MET A 177 8.80 7.21 6.89
N VAL A 178 8.73 7.80 8.09
CA VAL A 178 9.77 8.68 8.63
C VAL A 178 10.51 8.03 9.79
N GLY A 179 11.79 8.35 9.97
CA GLY A 179 12.67 7.80 10.99
C GLY A 179 13.66 6.74 10.49
N LEU A 180 13.85 6.63 9.17
CA LEU A 180 14.81 5.73 8.53
C LEU A 180 16.19 6.39 8.30
N GLY A 181 16.28 7.74 8.41
CA GLY A 181 17.51 8.51 8.24
C GLY A 181 17.34 9.79 7.41
N GLU A 182 16.14 10.02 6.91
CA GLU A 182 15.76 11.26 6.24
C GLU A 182 15.67 12.43 7.23
N ASP A 183 15.89 13.63 6.74
CA ASP A 183 15.56 14.88 7.40
C ASP A 183 14.22 15.46 6.89
N ASP A 184 13.80 16.58 7.45
CA ASP A 184 12.51 17.19 7.12
C ASP A 184 12.48 17.76 5.70
N ASP A 185 13.61 18.20 5.17
CA ASP A 185 13.70 18.72 3.80
C ASP A 185 13.57 17.58 2.79
N MET A 186 14.16 16.42 3.06
CA MET A 186 13.97 15.20 2.27
C MET A 186 12.50 14.76 2.25
N VAL A 187 11.79 14.81 3.38
CA VAL A 187 10.35 14.49 3.46
C VAL A 187 9.54 15.48 2.63
N ARG A 188 9.81 16.79 2.77
CA ARG A 188 9.13 17.83 1.98
C ARG A 188 9.37 17.67 0.48
N LYS A 189 10.58 17.27 0.09
CA LYS A 189 10.88 16.96 -1.32
C LYS A 189 10.02 15.82 -1.86
N VAL A 190 9.82 14.75 -1.09
CA VAL A 190 8.91 13.66 -1.47
C VAL A 190 7.46 14.15 -1.61
N ILE A 191 7.01 15.02 -0.70
CA ILE A 191 5.68 15.64 -0.79
C ILE A 191 5.55 16.49 -2.06
N ASP A 192 6.58 17.29 -2.39
CA ASP A 192 6.62 18.09 -3.62
C ASP A 192 6.53 17.20 -4.87
N ASP A 193 7.31 16.12 -4.93
CA ASP A 193 7.32 15.17 -6.05
C ASP A 193 5.94 14.50 -6.23
N LEU A 194 5.27 14.13 -5.13
CA LEU A 194 3.93 13.55 -5.15
C LEU A 194 2.87 14.59 -5.56
N ALA A 195 3.02 15.84 -5.15
CA ALA A 195 2.14 16.94 -5.58
C ALA A 195 2.30 17.24 -7.08
N GLU A 196 3.52 17.21 -7.61
CA GLU A 196 3.81 17.47 -9.02
C GLU A 196 3.08 16.47 -9.95
N ILE A 197 2.99 15.21 -9.54
CA ILE A 197 2.26 14.17 -10.29
C ILE A 197 0.74 14.16 -9.99
N ASN A 198 0.22 15.12 -9.21
CA ASN A 198 -1.17 15.20 -8.77
C ASN A 198 -1.65 13.95 -8.02
N CYS A 199 -0.84 13.39 -7.13
CA CYS A 199 -1.27 12.33 -6.22
C CYS A 199 -2.38 12.85 -5.31
N ASP A 200 -3.50 12.12 -5.22
CA ASP A 200 -4.68 12.59 -4.48
C ASP A 200 -4.53 12.44 -2.98
N MET A 201 -3.80 11.40 -2.54
CA MET A 201 -3.68 11.03 -1.13
C MET A 201 -2.25 10.66 -0.76
N VAL A 202 -1.81 11.15 0.41
CA VAL A 202 -0.51 10.78 0.95
C VAL A 202 -0.62 10.42 2.43
N THR A 203 -0.02 9.29 2.80
CA THR A 203 0.10 8.86 4.20
C THR A 203 1.54 8.99 4.67
N ILE A 204 1.77 9.58 5.85
CA ILE A 204 3.09 9.65 6.49
C ILE A 204 3.00 9.07 7.89
N GLY A 205 3.76 8.01 8.16
CA GLY A 205 3.78 7.34 9.45
C GLY A 205 5.19 7.13 9.99
N GLN A 206 5.32 6.96 11.31
CA GLN A 206 6.59 6.63 11.93
C GLN A 206 7.03 5.20 11.54
N TYR A 207 8.25 5.04 11.07
CA TYR A 207 8.86 3.72 10.94
C TYR A 207 8.95 3.03 12.31
N MET A 208 8.39 1.85 12.40
CA MET A 208 8.47 0.99 13.59
C MET A 208 9.25 -0.26 13.23
N ARG A 209 10.40 -0.43 13.86
CA ARG A 209 11.32 -1.53 13.61
C ARG A 209 10.69 -2.89 13.94
N PRO A 210 10.47 -3.79 12.95
CA PRO A 210 9.81 -5.07 13.21
C PRO A 210 10.62 -6.02 14.08
N SER A 211 11.95 -6.05 13.92
CA SER A 211 12.88 -6.85 14.70
C SER A 211 14.30 -6.28 14.70
N LYS A 212 15.20 -6.84 15.52
CA LYS A 212 16.62 -6.41 15.57
C LYS A 212 17.38 -6.63 14.26
N ALA A 213 16.87 -7.44 13.34
CA ALA A 213 17.47 -7.66 12.02
C ALA A 213 17.21 -6.51 11.03
N HIS A 214 16.20 -5.69 11.28
CA HIS A 214 15.83 -4.56 10.43
C HIS A 214 16.61 -3.27 10.81
N PRO A 215 16.63 -2.23 9.98
CA PRO A 215 17.27 -0.95 10.29
C PRO A 215 16.81 -0.38 11.63
N ALA A 216 17.73 0.18 12.39
CA ALA A 216 17.35 0.86 13.62
C ALA A 216 16.58 2.15 13.30
N VAL A 217 15.60 2.47 14.14
CA VAL A 217 14.95 3.79 14.08
C VAL A 217 16.01 4.84 14.32
N LYS A 218 16.20 5.78 13.38
CA LYS A 218 17.18 6.85 13.45
C LYS A 218 16.65 8.08 14.19
N ARG A 219 15.33 8.32 14.06
CA ARG A 219 14.63 9.44 14.69
C ARG A 219 13.20 9.05 15.00
N TYR A 220 12.71 9.39 16.17
CA TYR A 220 11.28 9.44 16.46
C TYR A 220 10.83 10.87 16.22
N VAL A 221 9.95 11.03 15.24
CA VAL A 221 9.43 12.34 14.83
C VAL A 221 8.35 12.79 15.82
N GLU A 222 8.45 14.02 16.27
CA GLU A 222 7.49 14.61 17.21
C GLU A 222 6.10 14.75 16.57
N PRO A 223 5.00 14.53 17.33
CA PRO A 223 3.66 14.59 16.77
C PRO A 223 3.34 15.86 15.99
N HIS A 224 3.77 17.03 16.45
CA HIS A 224 3.51 18.30 15.76
C HIS A 224 4.15 18.40 14.38
N VAL A 225 5.27 17.70 14.14
CA VAL A 225 5.93 17.69 12.82
C VAL A 225 5.09 16.94 11.79
N PHE A 226 4.32 15.93 12.22
CA PHE A 226 3.36 15.29 11.32
C PHE A 226 2.24 16.25 10.88
N ASP A 227 1.79 17.14 11.79
CA ASP A 227 0.82 18.19 11.44
C ASP A 227 1.42 19.18 10.44
N GLU A 228 2.71 19.55 10.60
CA GLU A 228 3.45 20.39 9.65
C GLU A 228 3.54 19.73 8.27
N TYR A 229 3.82 18.43 8.17
CA TYR A 229 3.82 17.70 6.89
C TYR A 229 2.43 17.71 6.25
N ALA A 230 1.37 17.52 7.04
CA ALA A 230 0.01 17.53 6.53
C ALA A 230 -0.38 18.90 5.97
N GLU A 231 -0.06 19.99 6.69
CA GLU A 231 -0.32 21.36 6.24
C GLU A 231 0.50 21.68 4.98
N TYR A 232 1.78 21.26 4.95
CA TYR A 232 2.65 21.46 3.81
C TYR A 232 2.10 20.77 2.55
N GLY A 233 1.73 19.49 2.63
CA GLY A 233 1.18 18.76 1.49
C GLY A 233 -0.13 19.37 0.98
N LYS A 234 -1.03 19.77 1.88
CA LYS A 234 -2.26 20.49 1.51
C LYS A 234 -1.95 21.81 0.80
N SER A 235 -0.93 22.55 1.26
CA SER A 235 -0.50 23.80 0.62
C SER A 235 0.04 23.60 -0.79
N LYS A 236 0.53 22.38 -1.11
CA LYS A 236 1.01 21.97 -2.44
C LYS A 236 -0.11 21.42 -3.34
N GLY A 237 -1.33 21.30 -2.83
CA GLY A 237 -2.50 20.85 -3.59
C GLY A 237 -2.85 19.37 -3.43
N ILE A 238 -2.18 18.61 -2.55
CA ILE A 238 -2.58 17.24 -2.24
C ILE A 238 -3.91 17.29 -1.46
N ALA A 239 -4.93 16.65 -1.99
CA ALA A 239 -6.29 16.74 -1.44
C ALA A 239 -6.40 16.14 -0.03
N HIS A 240 -5.71 15.01 0.19
CA HIS A 240 -5.80 14.28 1.45
C HIS A 240 -4.41 13.92 1.99
N MET A 241 -4.09 14.45 3.18
CA MET A 241 -2.84 14.18 3.90
C MET A 241 -3.14 13.52 5.24
N PHE A 242 -2.62 12.31 5.45
CA PHE A 242 -2.78 11.53 6.67
C PHE A 242 -1.41 11.34 7.32
N CYS A 243 -1.11 12.16 8.29
CA CYS A 243 0.20 12.22 8.91
C CYS A 243 0.06 12.06 10.41
N ALA A 244 0.55 10.96 10.98
CA ALA A 244 0.62 10.74 12.43
C ALA A 244 1.55 9.55 12.73
N PRO A 245 2.08 9.43 13.96
CA PRO A 245 3.01 8.35 14.31
C PRO A 245 2.50 6.94 14.03
N LEU A 246 1.22 6.67 14.22
CA LEU A 246 0.61 5.36 14.02
C LEU A 246 -0.06 5.18 12.66
N VAL A 247 -0.06 6.19 11.80
CA VAL A 247 -0.60 6.08 10.43
C VAL A 247 0.16 5.01 9.65
N ARG A 248 -0.59 4.27 8.86
CA ARG A 248 -0.12 3.26 7.88
C ARG A 248 -0.86 3.50 6.58
N SER A 249 -0.33 3.01 5.47
CA SER A 249 -0.93 3.22 4.14
C SER A 249 -2.38 2.73 4.02
N SER A 250 -2.79 1.75 4.83
CA SER A 250 -4.16 1.23 4.87
C SER A 250 -5.00 1.78 6.04
N TYR A 251 -4.48 2.76 6.82
CA TYR A 251 -5.16 3.26 8.00
C TYR A 251 -6.17 4.34 7.62
N ASN A 252 -7.41 4.22 8.11
CA ASN A 252 -8.54 5.16 7.93
C ASN A 252 -8.92 5.50 6.46
N ALA A 253 -8.43 4.77 5.48
CA ALA A 253 -8.71 5.06 4.07
C ALA A 253 -10.21 5.11 3.73
N ALA A 254 -11.04 4.35 4.44
CA ALA A 254 -12.47 4.27 4.19
C ALA A 254 -13.28 5.46 4.72
N GLU A 255 -12.91 6.02 5.88
CA GLU A 255 -13.67 7.11 6.53
C GLU A 255 -13.55 8.43 5.77
N GLU A 256 -12.41 8.65 5.14
CA GLU A 256 -12.02 9.93 4.58
C GLU A 256 -12.46 10.12 3.13
N PHE A 257 -12.90 9.05 2.49
CA PHE A 257 -13.56 9.06 1.17
C PHE A 257 -15.09 9.00 1.24
N GLY A 258 -15.68 8.99 2.42
CA GLY A 258 -17.12 8.84 2.58
C GLY A 258 -17.62 7.43 2.22
N PHE A 259 -16.74 6.42 2.28
CA PHE A 259 -17.12 5.01 2.11
C PHE A 259 -17.68 4.38 3.39
N LEU A 260 -17.54 5.05 4.54
CA LEU A 260 -18.10 4.63 5.85
C LEU A 260 -19.03 5.67 6.42
#